data_43b4ac61c7e8cb3302dc5b8d561cf20f
#
_entry.id   43b4ac61c7e8cb3302dc5b8d561cf20f
#
_cell.length_a   1.000
_cell.length_b   1.000
_cell.length_c   1.000
_cell.angle_alpha   90.00
_cell.angle_beta   90.00
_cell.angle_gamma   90.00
#
_symmetry.space_group_name_H-M   'P 1'
#
loop_
_entity.id
_entity.type
_entity.pdbx_description
1 polymer ?
#
loop_
_entity_poly.entity_id
_entity_poly.type
_entity_poly.pdbx_seq_one_letter_code
_entity_poly.pdbx_strand_id
1 'polypeptide(L)'
;RLDVLPPEITKELEGLQDEVPPVDFAAIRALAEAELGVPLERAFAFVDPIPLAAASLGQAHRARLSAEDAAETGLSDVVVKIQRPGIDEVVEVDLRALRRVAGWLSRVRIVADRVDTHALVEEFARTSLEEIDYLHEAASAERFAEEFAGNPRVAVPAIVWERTTRRVLTLQDVTAIKINDLQALRAAGIDPREVAAEFATVMFDQLFAEGFFHADPHPGNIFVTPSVDAASTAWHFTFIDFGMMGEVPDGLRRGLRRILVAAASRDGKGLVDGIRDVGVLLPSADTAELERAMTQLFARFGGMGFAELQDVDQREFRAFAVAFGAVMRSLPFQLPENFLLLIRAMSLTSGMCSSLDPEFNIWDAVEPYAQRLIREEGGNVVQAFAKEAVSVAGLVARLPRRLDDLVERVEQGQLVVHNPRLERRMDRLARTGRRIVSAVLFAALFIGGIVLRADDVVFGTVLMWVSVVPLLHALFANVIAR
;
A
#
# COMPACT_ATOMS: atom_id res chain seq x y z
N ARG A 1 6.34 3.11 11.43
CA ARG A 1 7.72 3.63 11.50
C ARG A 1 8.10 3.71 12.96
N LEU A 2 8.88 2.74 13.43
CA LEU A 2 9.41 2.73 14.79
C LEU A 2 10.33 3.95 15.04
N ASP A 3 10.91 4.48 14.00
CA ASP A 3 11.77 5.69 13.96
C ASP A 3 11.01 7.03 14.14
N VAL A 4 9.69 7.03 14.10
CA VAL A 4 8.84 8.24 14.32
C VAL A 4 8.30 8.29 15.75
N LEU A 5 8.34 7.18 16.47
CA LEU A 5 7.86 7.10 17.85
C LEU A 5 9.02 7.32 18.85
N PRO A 6 8.74 7.89 20.02
CA PRO A 6 9.73 7.97 21.10
C PRO A 6 10.30 6.58 21.44
N PRO A 7 11.61 6.47 21.76
CA PRO A 7 12.27 5.19 22.03
C PRO A 7 11.58 4.35 23.11
N GLU A 8 10.92 5.00 24.07
CA GLU A 8 10.18 4.35 25.16
C GLU A 8 8.94 3.62 24.61
N ILE A 9 8.21 4.23 23.67
CA ILE A 9 7.02 3.63 23.04
C ILE A 9 7.44 2.53 22.08
N THR A 10 8.54 2.72 21.35
CA THR A 10 9.10 1.71 20.44
C THR A 10 9.46 0.44 21.20
N LYS A 11 10.13 0.56 22.36
CA LYS A 11 10.52 -0.57 23.18
C LYS A 11 9.34 -1.35 23.79
N GLU A 12 8.27 -0.64 24.18
CA GLU A 12 7.03 -1.28 24.64
C GLU A 12 6.28 -1.98 23.51
N LEU A 13 6.31 -1.41 22.28
CA LEU A 13 5.68 -2.01 21.11
C LEU A 13 6.47 -3.21 20.55
N GLU A 14 7.82 -3.22 20.67
CA GLU A 14 8.64 -4.37 20.33
C GLU A 14 8.26 -5.60 21.17
N GLY A 15 7.99 -5.43 22.47
CA GLY A 15 7.53 -6.52 23.33
C GLY A 15 6.12 -7.05 23.02
N LEU A 16 5.31 -6.31 22.25
CA LEU A 16 3.97 -6.73 21.82
C LEU A 16 4.00 -7.55 20.50
N GLN A 17 5.10 -7.54 19.78
CA GLN A 17 5.19 -8.16 18.44
C GLN A 17 5.53 -9.67 18.47
N ASP A 18 6.24 -10.17 19.47
CA ASP A 18 6.91 -11.47 19.38
C ASP A 18 6.47 -12.55 20.39
N GLU A 19 5.64 -12.28 21.41
CA GLU A 19 5.32 -13.29 22.42
C GLU A 19 3.83 -13.34 22.80
N VAL A 20 3.05 -13.97 21.92
CA VAL A 20 1.72 -14.42 22.36
C VAL A 20 1.90 -15.74 23.12
N PRO A 21 1.41 -15.88 24.37
CA PRO A 21 1.54 -17.13 25.11
C PRO A 21 1.03 -18.33 24.30
N PRO A 22 1.77 -19.45 24.25
CA PRO A 22 1.32 -20.64 23.53
C PRO A 22 0.01 -21.18 24.14
N VAL A 23 -0.83 -21.72 23.28
CA VAL A 23 -2.04 -22.47 23.70
C VAL A 23 -1.61 -23.87 24.11
N ASP A 24 -2.32 -24.45 25.06
CA ASP A 24 -2.08 -25.81 25.49
C ASP A 24 -2.11 -26.81 24.33
N PHE A 25 -1.10 -27.68 24.27
CA PHE A 25 -0.93 -28.65 23.17
C PHE A 25 -2.15 -29.56 23.01
N ALA A 26 -2.86 -29.89 24.08
CA ALA A 26 -4.06 -30.74 23.99
C ALA A 26 -5.19 -30.06 23.17
N ALA A 27 -5.33 -28.75 23.27
CA ALA A 27 -6.32 -27.99 22.49
C ALA A 27 -5.89 -27.89 21.01
N ILE A 28 -4.61 -27.65 20.74
CA ILE A 28 -4.00 -27.61 19.40
C ILE A 28 -4.13 -28.97 18.73
N ARG A 29 -3.82 -30.05 19.44
CA ARG A 29 -3.96 -31.43 18.98
C ARG A 29 -5.40 -31.74 18.59
N ALA A 30 -6.37 -31.41 19.45
CA ALA A 30 -7.78 -31.68 19.20
C ALA A 30 -8.27 -30.99 17.90
N LEU A 31 -7.81 -29.75 17.65
CA LEU A 31 -8.13 -29.02 16.44
C LEU A 31 -7.48 -29.70 15.22
N ALA A 32 -6.20 -30.05 15.31
CA ALA A 32 -5.49 -30.69 14.19
C ALA A 32 -6.11 -32.04 13.83
N GLU A 33 -6.46 -32.88 14.83
CA GLU A 33 -7.12 -34.16 14.61
C GLU A 33 -8.51 -34.01 13.99
N ALA A 34 -9.26 -32.97 14.41
CA ALA A 34 -10.56 -32.68 13.82
C ALA A 34 -10.46 -32.24 12.36
N GLU A 35 -9.46 -31.44 12.02
CA GLU A 35 -9.22 -30.94 10.65
C GLU A 35 -8.65 -32.04 9.74
N LEU A 36 -7.70 -32.82 10.21
CA LEU A 36 -7.08 -33.91 9.42
C LEU A 36 -7.97 -35.16 9.32
N GLY A 37 -9.00 -35.27 10.18
CA GLY A 37 -9.91 -36.41 10.21
C GLY A 37 -9.29 -37.72 10.73
N VAL A 38 -8.07 -37.66 11.24
CA VAL A 38 -7.31 -38.81 11.78
C VAL A 38 -6.56 -38.40 13.06
N PRO A 39 -6.30 -39.36 13.97
CA PRO A 39 -5.44 -39.10 15.12
C PRO A 39 -4.05 -38.60 14.70
N LEU A 40 -3.46 -37.72 15.51
CA LEU A 40 -2.20 -37.07 15.17
C LEU A 40 -1.05 -38.07 14.97
N GLU A 41 -1.06 -39.19 15.73
CA GLU A 41 -0.10 -40.29 15.61
C GLU A 41 -0.23 -41.12 14.32
N ARG A 42 -1.36 -40.97 13.60
CA ARG A 42 -1.52 -41.54 12.25
C ARG A 42 -1.10 -40.57 11.16
N ALA A 43 -1.29 -39.28 11.41
CA ALA A 43 -0.90 -38.25 10.46
C ALA A 43 0.62 -38.04 10.43
N PHE A 44 1.28 -38.18 11.60
CA PHE A 44 2.71 -37.93 11.79
C PHE A 44 3.34 -39.04 12.64
N ALA A 45 4.57 -39.42 12.35
CA ALA A 45 5.35 -40.33 13.21
C ALA A 45 5.68 -39.69 14.57
N PHE A 46 5.84 -38.36 14.59
CA PHE A 46 6.14 -37.59 15.79
C PHE A 46 5.68 -36.13 15.59
N VAL A 47 5.16 -35.51 16.65
CA VAL A 47 4.90 -34.08 16.73
C VAL A 47 5.43 -33.59 18.08
N ASP A 48 6.29 -32.57 18.07
CA ASP A 48 6.82 -31.98 19.30
C ASP A 48 5.68 -31.21 20.02
N PRO A 49 5.36 -31.54 21.29
CA PRO A 49 4.36 -30.80 22.04
C PRO A 49 4.79 -29.38 22.39
N ILE A 50 6.10 -29.08 22.37
CA ILE A 50 6.63 -27.74 22.59
C ILE A 50 6.62 -27.00 21.26
N PRO A 51 5.90 -25.86 21.16
CA PRO A 51 5.86 -25.11 19.91
C PRO A 51 7.23 -24.53 19.57
N LEU A 52 7.58 -24.57 18.28
CA LEU A 52 8.73 -23.88 17.72
C LEU A 52 8.53 -22.35 17.75
N ALA A 53 7.31 -21.93 17.50
CA ALA A 53 6.86 -20.53 17.52
C ALA A 53 5.37 -20.46 17.85
N ALA A 54 4.96 -19.39 18.54
CA ALA A 54 3.55 -19.08 18.80
C ALA A 54 3.25 -17.65 18.36
N ALA A 55 2.25 -17.51 17.47
CA ALA A 55 1.80 -16.25 16.95
C ALA A 55 0.34 -15.95 17.35
N SER A 56 -0.19 -14.81 16.95
CA SER A 56 -1.58 -14.41 17.23
C SER A 56 -2.61 -15.38 16.65
N LEU A 57 -2.35 -15.89 15.45
CA LEU A 57 -3.28 -16.73 14.68
C LEU A 57 -3.08 -18.23 14.90
N GLY A 58 -1.87 -18.68 15.23
CA GLY A 58 -1.54 -20.09 15.34
C GLY A 58 -0.23 -20.38 16.04
N GLN A 59 0.15 -21.64 16.09
CA GLN A 59 1.46 -22.09 16.55
C GLN A 59 2.06 -23.07 15.57
N ALA A 60 3.40 -23.08 15.50
CA ALA A 60 4.17 -23.99 14.68
C ALA A 60 4.85 -25.05 15.57
N HIS A 61 4.76 -26.30 15.17
CA HIS A 61 5.37 -27.44 15.86
C HIS A 61 6.28 -28.22 14.90
N ARG A 62 7.44 -28.67 15.40
CA ARG A 62 8.24 -29.63 14.65
C ARG A 62 7.53 -30.97 14.61
N ALA A 63 7.57 -31.62 13.47
CA ALA A 63 6.99 -32.93 13.30
C ALA A 63 7.84 -33.77 12.35
N ARG A 64 7.55 -35.07 12.34
CA ARG A 64 8.12 -36.00 11.37
C ARG A 64 7.04 -36.76 10.69
N LEU A 65 7.12 -36.83 9.36
CA LEU A 65 6.18 -37.60 8.55
C LEU A 65 6.29 -39.10 8.83
N SER A 66 5.23 -39.82 8.52
CA SER A 66 5.25 -41.28 8.50
C SER A 66 6.31 -41.79 7.48
N ALA A 67 6.75 -43.00 7.62
CA ALA A 67 7.68 -43.58 6.65
C ALA A 67 7.09 -43.67 5.24
N GLU A 68 5.77 -43.84 5.14
CA GLU A 68 5.02 -43.89 3.88
C GLU A 68 4.98 -42.49 3.22
N ASP A 69 4.51 -41.47 3.96
CA ASP A 69 4.46 -40.08 3.47
C ASP A 69 5.89 -39.57 3.14
N ALA A 70 6.89 -39.92 3.94
CA ALA A 70 8.29 -39.56 3.70
C ALA A 70 8.85 -40.15 2.42
N ALA A 71 8.46 -41.39 2.08
CA ALA A 71 8.87 -42.03 0.84
C ALA A 71 8.20 -41.42 -0.39
N GLU A 72 6.96 -40.95 -0.25
CA GLU A 72 6.18 -40.31 -1.32
C GLU A 72 6.63 -38.86 -1.59
N THR A 73 6.79 -38.07 -0.53
CA THR A 73 7.13 -36.65 -0.64
C THR A 73 8.64 -36.38 -0.73
N GLY A 74 9.49 -37.34 -0.34
CA GLY A 74 10.93 -37.13 -0.17
C GLY A 74 11.30 -36.30 1.06
N LEU A 75 10.35 -35.97 1.95
CA LEU A 75 10.52 -35.15 3.14
C LEU A 75 10.40 -36.04 4.39
N SER A 76 11.29 -35.83 5.37
CA SER A 76 11.20 -36.48 6.67
C SER A 76 10.76 -35.55 7.78
N ASP A 77 11.48 -34.44 7.91
CA ASP A 77 11.26 -33.46 8.95
C ASP A 77 10.44 -32.31 8.40
N VAL A 78 9.38 -31.95 9.13
CA VAL A 78 8.39 -30.95 8.72
C VAL A 78 8.06 -30.04 9.89
N VAL A 79 7.52 -28.86 9.55
CA VAL A 79 6.88 -27.95 10.50
C VAL A 79 5.39 -27.96 10.24
N VAL A 80 4.60 -28.11 11.29
CA VAL A 80 3.14 -28.07 11.23
C VAL A 80 2.67 -26.80 11.91
N LYS A 81 2.12 -25.87 11.12
CA LYS A 81 1.40 -24.69 11.63
C LYS A 81 -0.05 -25.08 11.89
N ILE A 82 -0.55 -24.80 13.09
CA ILE A 82 -1.92 -25.12 13.50
C ILE A 82 -2.54 -23.85 14.06
N GLN A 83 -3.74 -23.52 13.61
CA GLN A 83 -4.45 -22.34 14.10
C GLN A 83 -4.82 -22.44 15.57
N ARG A 84 -5.00 -21.28 16.19
CA ARG A 84 -5.57 -21.22 17.54
C ARG A 84 -7.04 -21.62 17.49
N PRO A 85 -7.52 -22.45 18.42
CA PRO A 85 -8.95 -22.73 18.54
C PRO A 85 -9.75 -21.46 18.73
N GLY A 86 -10.82 -21.28 17.94
CA GLY A 86 -11.73 -20.13 18.05
C GLY A 86 -11.23 -18.84 17.39
N ILE A 87 -10.13 -18.86 16.63
CA ILE A 87 -9.60 -17.65 15.97
C ILE A 87 -10.59 -17.04 14.96
N ASP A 88 -11.38 -17.86 14.28
CA ASP A 88 -12.40 -17.40 13.33
C ASP A 88 -13.42 -16.47 14.01
N GLU A 89 -13.88 -16.83 15.23
CA GLU A 89 -14.83 -16.03 16.01
C GLU A 89 -14.22 -14.69 16.45
N VAL A 90 -12.96 -14.71 16.85
CA VAL A 90 -12.23 -13.48 17.24
C VAL A 90 -12.12 -12.54 16.05
N VAL A 91 -11.64 -13.03 14.91
CA VAL A 91 -11.50 -12.23 13.68
C VAL A 91 -12.85 -11.68 13.23
N GLU A 92 -13.93 -12.47 13.29
CA GLU A 92 -15.27 -11.99 12.92
C GLU A 92 -15.76 -10.86 13.85
N VAL A 93 -15.50 -10.97 15.15
CA VAL A 93 -15.86 -9.92 16.14
C VAL A 93 -15.08 -8.64 15.86
N ASP A 94 -13.78 -8.74 15.61
CA ASP A 94 -12.91 -7.60 15.33
C ASP A 94 -13.31 -6.91 14.01
N LEU A 95 -13.57 -7.67 12.96
CA LEU A 95 -14.04 -7.11 11.68
C LEU A 95 -15.39 -6.41 11.81
N ARG A 96 -16.32 -6.95 12.60
CA ARG A 96 -17.59 -6.26 12.90
C ARG A 96 -17.37 -4.95 13.65
N ALA A 97 -16.43 -4.91 14.58
CA ALA A 97 -16.07 -3.69 15.29
C ALA A 97 -15.44 -2.64 14.35
N LEU A 98 -14.51 -3.04 13.48
CA LEU A 98 -13.87 -2.17 12.49
C LEU A 98 -14.89 -1.61 11.49
N ARG A 99 -15.83 -2.42 10.97
CA ARG A 99 -16.92 -1.95 10.10
C ARG A 99 -17.77 -0.88 10.78
N ARG A 100 -18.03 -1.02 12.08
CA ARG A 100 -18.77 -0.01 12.86
C ARG A 100 -17.99 1.29 13.00
N VAL A 101 -16.69 1.21 13.28
CA VAL A 101 -15.79 2.37 13.35
C VAL A 101 -15.71 3.08 12.00
N ALA A 102 -15.56 2.33 10.91
CA ALA A 102 -15.56 2.89 9.54
C ALA A 102 -16.87 3.64 9.22
N GLY A 103 -18.01 3.09 9.62
CA GLY A 103 -19.31 3.75 9.50
C GLY A 103 -19.44 5.04 10.32
N TRP A 104 -18.68 5.20 11.41
CA TRP A 104 -18.61 6.47 12.14
C TRP A 104 -17.66 7.46 11.44
N LEU A 105 -16.49 7.00 11.03
CA LEU A 105 -15.48 7.83 10.37
C LEU A 105 -15.96 8.36 9.01
N SER A 106 -16.76 7.61 8.27
CA SER A 106 -17.36 8.05 6.99
C SER A 106 -18.28 9.28 7.13
N ARG A 107 -18.77 9.58 8.35
CA ARG A 107 -19.58 10.77 8.66
C ARG A 107 -18.72 11.98 8.97
N VAL A 108 -17.42 11.80 9.22
CA VAL A 108 -16.48 12.89 9.51
C VAL A 108 -15.96 13.45 8.19
N ARG A 109 -16.36 14.66 7.84
CA ARG A 109 -16.10 15.28 6.53
C ARG A 109 -14.63 15.31 6.14
N ILE A 110 -13.71 15.56 7.08
CA ILE A 110 -12.26 15.60 6.82
C ILE A 110 -11.74 14.22 6.38
N VAL A 111 -12.35 13.14 6.87
CA VAL A 111 -12.00 11.76 6.52
C VAL A 111 -12.70 11.36 5.23
N ALA A 112 -14.02 11.58 5.14
CA ALA A 112 -14.85 11.20 4.00
C ALA A 112 -14.43 11.86 2.68
N ASP A 113 -13.88 13.08 2.72
CA ASP A 113 -13.39 13.80 1.55
C ASP A 113 -12.04 13.22 1.01
N ARG A 114 -11.37 12.34 1.75
CA ARG A 114 -10.02 11.84 1.45
C ARG A 114 -9.89 10.33 1.35
N VAL A 115 -10.71 9.59 2.07
CA VAL A 115 -10.59 8.12 2.19
C VAL A 115 -11.98 7.50 2.18
N ASP A 116 -12.18 6.48 1.35
CA ASP A 116 -13.33 5.58 1.46
C ASP A 116 -13.05 4.57 2.60
N THR A 117 -13.55 4.90 3.78
CA THR A 117 -13.33 4.08 4.98
C THR A 117 -14.02 2.71 4.90
N HIS A 118 -15.11 2.58 4.14
CA HIS A 118 -15.78 1.30 3.94
C HIS A 118 -14.96 0.39 3.04
N ALA A 119 -14.49 0.88 1.90
CA ALA A 119 -13.63 0.12 1.00
C ALA A 119 -12.35 -0.33 1.70
N LEU A 120 -11.72 0.55 2.50
CA LEU A 120 -10.53 0.24 3.26
C LEU A 120 -10.74 -0.90 4.28
N VAL A 121 -11.87 -0.88 5.00
CA VAL A 121 -12.17 -1.94 5.98
C VAL A 121 -12.55 -3.25 5.30
N GLU A 122 -13.24 -3.23 4.15
CA GLU A 122 -13.54 -4.45 3.41
C GLU A 122 -12.27 -5.07 2.79
N GLU A 123 -11.32 -4.25 2.34
CA GLU A 123 -10.01 -4.74 1.91
C GLU A 123 -9.23 -5.37 3.06
N PHE A 124 -9.18 -4.69 4.22
CA PHE A 124 -8.56 -5.24 5.42
C PHE A 124 -9.24 -6.55 5.86
N ALA A 125 -10.59 -6.62 5.76
CA ALA A 125 -11.35 -7.82 6.10
C ALA A 125 -10.99 -8.99 5.16
N ARG A 126 -10.87 -8.73 3.86
CA ARG A 126 -10.45 -9.73 2.88
C ARG A 126 -9.06 -10.27 3.20
N THR A 127 -8.09 -9.40 3.38
CA THR A 127 -6.72 -9.79 3.72
C THR A 127 -6.64 -10.57 5.03
N SER A 128 -7.38 -10.14 6.08
CA SER A 128 -7.42 -10.87 7.36
C SER A 128 -8.07 -12.24 7.25
N LEU A 129 -9.07 -12.41 6.40
CA LEU A 129 -9.72 -13.71 6.15
C LEU A 129 -8.83 -14.63 5.30
N GLU A 130 -8.05 -14.08 4.38
CA GLU A 130 -7.04 -14.81 3.62
C GLU A 130 -5.91 -15.29 4.53
N GLU A 131 -5.47 -14.46 5.49
CA GLU A 131 -4.39 -14.78 6.44
C GLU A 131 -4.76 -15.93 7.40
N ILE A 132 -6.05 -16.13 7.71
CA ILE A 132 -6.52 -17.29 8.50
C ILE A 132 -6.87 -18.50 7.64
N ASP A 133 -6.59 -18.52 6.35
CA ASP A 133 -6.82 -19.66 5.46
C ASP A 133 -5.48 -20.26 5.02
N TYR A 134 -5.05 -21.33 5.67
CA TYR A 134 -3.78 -21.98 5.36
C TYR A 134 -3.73 -22.67 4.00
N LEU A 135 -4.86 -22.95 3.37
CA LEU A 135 -4.87 -23.40 1.97
C LEU A 135 -4.49 -22.27 1.03
N HIS A 136 -4.89 -21.03 1.37
CA HIS A 136 -4.45 -19.84 0.64
C HIS A 136 -2.95 -19.58 0.83
N GLU A 137 -2.43 -19.73 2.06
CA GLU A 137 -1.00 -19.61 2.34
C GLU A 137 -0.19 -20.66 1.57
N ALA A 138 -0.64 -21.94 1.55
CA ALA A 138 0.00 -23.01 0.81
C ALA A 138 0.03 -22.74 -0.72
N ALA A 139 -1.09 -22.32 -1.30
CA ALA A 139 -1.17 -21.97 -2.72
C ALA A 139 -0.29 -20.77 -3.07
N SER A 140 -0.22 -19.77 -2.17
CA SER A 140 0.66 -18.62 -2.32
C SER A 140 2.13 -19.00 -2.29
N ALA A 141 2.51 -19.94 -1.42
CA ALA A 141 3.86 -20.47 -1.33
C ALA A 141 4.28 -21.18 -2.64
N GLU A 142 3.42 -22.02 -3.19
CA GLU A 142 3.70 -22.71 -4.47
C GLU A 142 3.81 -21.72 -5.63
N ARG A 143 2.88 -20.77 -5.73
CA ARG A 143 2.94 -19.73 -6.77
C ARG A 143 4.25 -18.94 -6.67
N PHE A 144 4.65 -18.56 -5.47
CA PHE A 144 5.90 -17.85 -5.26
C PHE A 144 7.12 -18.71 -5.64
N ALA A 145 7.10 -20.01 -5.30
CA ALA A 145 8.15 -20.94 -5.71
C ALA A 145 8.25 -21.08 -7.24
N GLU A 146 7.12 -21.12 -7.95
CA GLU A 146 7.08 -21.17 -9.42
C GLU A 146 7.64 -19.90 -10.06
N GLU A 147 7.23 -18.71 -9.57
CA GLU A 147 7.69 -17.42 -10.08
C GLU A 147 9.20 -17.24 -9.88
N PHE A 148 9.76 -17.76 -8.78
CA PHE A 148 11.19 -17.67 -8.46
C PHE A 148 12.00 -18.93 -8.79
N ALA A 149 11.44 -19.94 -9.48
CA ALA A 149 12.12 -21.20 -9.79
C ALA A 149 13.47 -21.01 -10.52
N GLY A 150 13.65 -19.93 -11.26
CA GLY A 150 14.89 -19.58 -11.97
C GLY A 150 15.91 -18.79 -11.13
N ASN A 151 15.56 -18.35 -9.93
CA ASN A 151 16.43 -17.55 -9.07
C ASN A 151 17.13 -18.43 -8.01
N PRO A 152 18.45 -18.67 -8.10
CA PRO A 152 19.16 -19.53 -7.16
C PRO A 152 19.28 -18.90 -5.76
N ARG A 153 18.91 -17.64 -5.59
CA ARG A 153 18.93 -16.92 -4.31
C ARG A 153 17.63 -17.04 -3.53
N VAL A 154 16.57 -17.65 -4.09
CA VAL A 154 15.25 -17.75 -3.46
C VAL A 154 14.81 -19.20 -3.37
N ALA A 155 14.41 -19.62 -2.19
CA ALA A 155 13.82 -20.92 -1.92
C ALA A 155 12.54 -20.79 -1.10
N VAL A 156 11.65 -21.76 -1.27
CA VAL A 156 10.39 -21.90 -0.55
C VAL A 156 10.30 -23.32 -0.02
N PRO A 157 9.86 -23.56 1.23
CA PRO A 157 9.66 -24.90 1.74
C PRO A 157 8.56 -25.62 0.96
N ALA A 158 8.79 -26.89 0.65
CA ALA A 158 7.81 -27.72 0.00
C ALA A 158 6.58 -27.93 0.91
N ILE A 159 5.39 -27.93 0.33
CA ILE A 159 4.12 -28.13 1.03
C ILE A 159 3.74 -29.63 1.00
N VAL A 160 3.32 -30.16 2.14
CA VAL A 160 2.76 -31.53 2.25
C VAL A 160 1.24 -31.43 2.18
N TRP A 161 0.68 -31.50 0.97
CA TRP A 161 -0.74 -31.26 0.73
C TRP A 161 -1.65 -32.28 1.41
N GLU A 162 -1.24 -33.53 1.54
CA GLU A 162 -1.98 -34.61 2.21
C GLU A 162 -2.16 -34.34 3.71
N ARG A 163 -1.35 -33.43 4.27
CA ARG A 163 -1.37 -33.00 5.68
C ARG A 163 -1.66 -31.51 5.83
N THR A 164 -2.24 -30.90 4.78
CA THR A 164 -2.61 -29.48 4.77
C THR A 164 -4.11 -29.32 4.59
N THR A 165 -4.71 -28.52 5.45
CA THR A 165 -6.13 -28.18 5.47
C THR A 165 -6.28 -26.66 5.68
N ARG A 166 -7.51 -26.18 5.78
CA ARG A 166 -7.76 -24.77 6.04
C ARG A 166 -7.12 -24.25 7.35
N ARG A 167 -6.96 -25.12 8.35
CA ARG A 167 -6.46 -24.75 9.69
C ARG A 167 -5.17 -25.45 10.08
N VAL A 168 -4.65 -26.30 9.25
CA VAL A 168 -3.38 -27.01 9.45
C VAL A 168 -2.55 -26.87 8.19
N LEU A 169 -1.34 -26.34 8.30
CA LEU A 169 -0.38 -26.23 7.20
C LEU A 169 0.87 -27.03 7.54
N THR A 170 1.21 -27.97 6.69
CA THR A 170 2.42 -28.79 6.84
C THR A 170 3.41 -28.46 5.75
N LEU A 171 4.61 -28.05 6.15
CA LEU A 171 5.68 -27.62 5.23
C LEU A 171 7.01 -28.21 5.65
N GLN A 172 7.94 -28.29 4.72
CA GLN A 172 9.31 -28.76 4.95
C GLN A 172 9.97 -27.97 6.10
N ASP A 173 10.68 -28.65 7.01
CA ASP A 173 11.54 -27.97 8.00
C ASP A 173 12.79 -27.42 7.30
N VAL A 174 12.91 -26.12 7.29
CA VAL A 174 14.01 -25.37 6.66
C VAL A 174 14.80 -24.58 7.69
N THR A 175 15.08 -25.21 8.83
CA THR A 175 15.84 -24.57 9.91
C THR A 175 17.16 -23.98 9.39
N ALA A 176 17.31 -22.67 9.44
CA ALA A 176 18.45 -21.92 8.95
C ALA A 176 18.70 -20.68 9.81
N ILE A 177 19.58 -19.79 9.37
CA ILE A 177 19.95 -18.57 10.07
C ILE A 177 18.85 -17.53 9.85
N LYS A 178 18.29 -16.94 10.92
CA LYS A 178 17.39 -15.79 10.76
C LYS A 178 18.10 -14.63 10.08
N ILE A 179 17.45 -13.97 9.14
CA ILE A 179 18.07 -12.90 8.34
C ILE A 179 18.67 -11.78 9.20
N ASN A 180 18.10 -11.49 10.37
CA ASN A 180 18.56 -10.46 11.30
C ASN A 180 19.60 -10.93 12.33
N ASP A 181 20.00 -12.22 12.31
CA ASP A 181 21.05 -12.73 13.19
C ASP A 181 22.44 -12.45 12.59
N LEU A 182 22.92 -11.21 12.77
CA LEU A 182 24.22 -10.77 12.25
C LEU A 182 25.40 -11.60 12.76
N GLN A 183 25.30 -12.15 13.97
CA GLN A 183 26.36 -12.96 14.55
C GLN A 183 26.44 -14.33 13.86
N ALA A 184 25.30 -14.99 13.68
CA ALA A 184 25.25 -16.28 13.00
C ALA A 184 25.61 -16.16 11.52
N LEU A 185 25.17 -15.09 10.82
CA LEU A 185 25.58 -14.81 9.44
C LEU A 185 27.10 -14.71 9.30
N ARG A 186 27.75 -13.87 10.12
CA ARG A 186 29.21 -13.71 10.11
C ARG A 186 29.94 -14.99 10.49
N ALA A 187 29.43 -15.78 11.44
CA ALA A 187 29.99 -17.07 11.82
C ALA A 187 29.91 -18.08 10.67
N ALA A 188 28.88 -17.99 9.81
CA ALA A 188 28.74 -18.79 8.60
C ALA A 188 29.56 -18.23 7.40
N GLY A 189 30.32 -17.16 7.58
CA GLY A 189 31.09 -16.49 6.52
C GLY A 189 30.24 -15.71 5.51
N ILE A 190 29.03 -15.34 5.88
CA ILE A 190 28.09 -14.58 5.04
C ILE A 190 28.17 -13.11 5.44
N ASP A 191 28.42 -12.22 4.47
CA ASP A 191 28.46 -10.76 4.71
C ASP A 191 27.03 -10.19 4.80
N PRO A 192 26.63 -9.60 5.93
CA PRO A 192 25.32 -8.98 6.05
C PRO A 192 25.06 -7.86 5.02
N ARG A 193 26.08 -7.18 4.53
CA ARG A 193 25.94 -6.15 3.48
C ARG A 193 25.51 -6.78 2.15
N GLU A 194 26.09 -7.92 1.78
CA GLU A 194 25.68 -8.67 0.60
C GLU A 194 24.22 -9.16 0.76
N VAL A 195 23.87 -9.64 1.96
CA VAL A 195 22.50 -10.07 2.27
C VAL A 195 21.52 -8.90 2.10
N ALA A 196 21.85 -7.70 2.58
CA ALA A 196 21.00 -6.52 2.44
C ALA A 196 20.77 -6.14 0.98
N ALA A 197 21.84 -6.10 0.17
CA ALA A 197 21.76 -5.72 -1.24
C ALA A 197 20.96 -6.74 -2.06
N GLU A 198 21.19 -8.03 -1.82
CA GLU A 198 20.47 -9.10 -2.52
C GLU A 198 19.00 -9.17 -2.10
N PHE A 199 18.70 -8.96 -0.80
CA PHE A 199 17.34 -8.90 -0.30
C PHE A 199 16.54 -7.77 -0.96
N ALA A 200 17.12 -6.58 -1.06
CA ALA A 200 16.49 -5.47 -1.77
C ALA A 200 16.21 -5.83 -3.24
N THR A 201 17.16 -6.50 -3.91
CA THR A 201 17.00 -6.94 -5.31
C THR A 201 15.85 -7.93 -5.46
N VAL A 202 15.77 -8.95 -4.59
CA VAL A 202 14.69 -9.95 -4.59
C VAL A 202 13.34 -9.29 -4.35
N MET A 203 13.26 -8.33 -3.42
CA MET A 203 12.01 -7.59 -3.17
C MET A 203 11.61 -6.69 -4.33
N PHE A 204 12.57 -6.10 -5.04
CA PHE A 204 12.27 -5.33 -6.26
C PHE A 204 11.80 -6.23 -7.41
N ASP A 205 12.40 -7.41 -7.58
CA ASP A 205 11.94 -8.38 -8.58
C ASP A 205 10.49 -8.80 -8.33
N GLN A 206 10.09 -9.05 -7.07
CA GLN A 206 8.70 -9.32 -6.71
C GLN A 206 7.76 -8.19 -7.13
N LEU A 207 8.14 -6.94 -6.88
CA LEU A 207 7.28 -5.78 -7.13
C LEU A 207 7.23 -5.36 -8.62
N PHE A 208 8.37 -5.40 -9.29
CA PHE A 208 8.50 -4.79 -10.60
C PHE A 208 8.59 -5.80 -11.74
N ALA A 209 9.11 -7.00 -11.51
CA ALA A 209 9.17 -8.05 -12.52
C ALA A 209 7.93 -8.94 -12.47
N GLU A 210 7.70 -9.61 -11.36
CA GLU A 210 6.65 -10.62 -11.22
C GLU A 210 5.28 -10.00 -10.91
N GLY A 211 5.25 -9.02 -10.00
CA GLY A 211 4.02 -8.37 -9.58
C GLY A 211 3.26 -9.12 -8.50
N PHE A 212 3.79 -10.22 -8.02
CA PHE A 212 3.33 -10.94 -6.83
C PHE A 212 4.39 -10.82 -5.75
N PHE A 213 4.05 -10.27 -4.59
CA PHE A 213 5.06 -9.87 -3.62
C PHE A 213 4.66 -10.20 -2.18
N HIS A 214 5.66 -10.48 -1.37
CA HIS A 214 5.52 -10.66 0.06
C HIS A 214 5.22 -9.30 0.72
N ALA A 215 4.01 -9.16 1.27
CA ALA A 215 3.55 -7.89 1.86
C ALA A 215 4.00 -7.72 3.33
N ASP A 216 4.51 -8.78 3.96
CA ASP A 216 5.04 -8.77 5.33
C ASP A 216 6.44 -9.41 5.43
N PRO A 217 7.47 -8.87 4.76
CA PRO A 217 8.83 -9.40 4.79
C PRO A 217 9.52 -9.12 6.15
N HIS A 218 8.95 -9.69 7.21
CA HIS A 218 9.46 -9.56 8.58
C HIS A 218 10.65 -10.50 8.82
N PRO A 219 11.63 -10.18 9.70
CA PRO A 219 12.78 -11.05 9.99
C PRO A 219 12.42 -12.46 10.47
N GLY A 220 11.23 -12.62 11.06
CA GLY A 220 10.73 -13.93 11.48
C GLY A 220 10.32 -14.85 10.33
N ASN A 221 10.08 -14.30 9.14
CA ASN A 221 9.56 -15.00 7.97
C ASN A 221 10.63 -15.32 6.93
N ILE A 222 11.88 -14.90 7.15
CA ILE A 222 12.96 -15.02 6.17
C ILE A 222 14.21 -15.56 6.83
N PHE A 223 14.73 -16.65 6.27
CA PHE A 223 15.99 -17.25 6.67
C PHE A 223 17.03 -17.11 5.58
N VAL A 224 18.29 -17.14 5.98
CA VAL A 224 19.46 -17.27 5.10
C VAL A 224 20.02 -18.66 5.30
N THR A 225 19.96 -19.48 4.25
CA THR A 225 20.40 -20.88 4.26
C THR A 225 21.74 -20.99 3.54
N PRO A 226 22.83 -21.36 4.24
CA PRO A 226 24.10 -21.65 3.60
C PRO A 226 23.96 -22.80 2.61
N SER A 227 24.53 -22.66 1.41
CA SER A 227 24.55 -23.75 0.42
C SER A 227 25.54 -24.84 0.80
N VAL A 228 25.13 -26.10 0.63
CA VAL A 228 26.01 -27.27 0.87
C VAL A 228 26.90 -27.52 -0.32
N ASP A 229 26.52 -27.09 -1.53
CA ASP A 229 27.27 -27.33 -2.77
C ASP A 229 28.20 -26.16 -3.08
N ALA A 230 29.52 -26.47 -3.09
CA ALA A 230 30.57 -25.49 -3.42
C ALA A 230 30.53 -24.94 -4.86
N ALA A 231 29.70 -25.50 -5.74
CA ALA A 231 29.49 -25.05 -7.12
C ALA A 231 28.29 -24.12 -7.30
N SER A 232 27.47 -23.93 -6.24
CA SER A 232 26.28 -23.14 -6.18
C SER A 232 26.56 -21.76 -5.55
N THR A 233 25.57 -20.88 -5.56
CA THR A 233 25.57 -19.65 -4.74
C THR A 233 25.86 -20.01 -3.29
N ALA A 234 26.71 -19.24 -2.62
CA ALA A 234 27.17 -19.58 -1.27
C ALA A 234 26.04 -19.67 -0.22
N TRP A 235 24.90 -19.06 -0.49
CA TRP A 235 23.70 -19.06 0.35
C TRP A 235 22.46 -18.63 -0.46
N HIS A 236 21.26 -18.85 0.09
CA HIS A 236 19.99 -18.37 -0.48
C HIS A 236 19.03 -17.93 0.63
N PHE A 237 18.03 -17.10 0.27
CA PHE A 237 16.91 -16.80 1.13
C PHE A 237 15.90 -17.95 1.12
N THR A 238 15.34 -18.24 2.27
CA THR A 238 14.17 -19.12 2.40
C THR A 238 13.04 -18.34 3.04
N PHE A 239 11.97 -18.13 2.29
CA PHE A 239 10.73 -17.50 2.77
C PHE A 239 9.83 -18.60 3.34
N ILE A 240 9.25 -18.41 4.53
CA ILE A 240 8.52 -19.47 5.27
C ILE A 240 7.08 -19.12 5.62
N ASP A 241 6.65 -17.92 5.37
CA ASP A 241 5.29 -17.45 5.64
C ASP A 241 4.74 -16.74 4.41
N PHE A 242 3.57 -17.15 3.93
CA PHE A 242 2.92 -16.60 2.74
C PHE A 242 1.47 -16.21 3.00
N GLY A 243 1.12 -16.01 4.29
CA GLY A 243 -0.21 -15.60 4.70
C GLY A 243 -0.58 -14.19 4.24
N MET A 244 0.41 -13.31 4.07
CA MET A 244 0.17 -11.96 3.59
C MET A 244 0.95 -11.69 2.31
N MET A 245 0.30 -11.93 1.17
CA MET A 245 0.83 -11.65 -0.15
C MET A 245 0.07 -10.48 -0.81
N GLY A 246 0.76 -9.74 -1.66
CA GLY A 246 0.17 -8.64 -2.42
C GLY A 246 0.32 -8.84 -3.92
N GLU A 247 -0.60 -8.26 -4.69
CA GLU A 247 -0.49 -8.22 -6.14
C GLU A 247 -0.36 -6.79 -6.64
N VAL A 248 0.54 -6.59 -7.59
CA VAL A 248 0.69 -5.34 -8.33
C VAL A 248 0.03 -5.51 -9.70
N PRO A 249 -1.19 -5.01 -9.89
CA PRO A 249 -1.85 -5.10 -11.19
C PRO A 249 -0.99 -4.49 -12.30
N ASP A 250 -1.09 -5.01 -13.53
CA ASP A 250 -0.27 -4.59 -14.67
C ASP A 250 -0.24 -3.07 -14.91
N GLY A 251 -1.37 -2.41 -14.69
CA GLY A 251 -1.46 -0.95 -14.79
C GLY A 251 -0.59 -0.24 -13.77
N LEU A 252 -0.67 -0.66 -12.52
CA LEU A 252 0.12 -0.13 -11.42
C LEU A 252 1.61 -0.44 -11.63
N ARG A 253 1.95 -1.66 -12.04
CA ARG A 253 3.33 -2.09 -12.31
C ARG A 253 3.99 -1.24 -13.41
N ARG A 254 3.30 -0.99 -14.51
CA ARG A 254 3.79 -0.08 -15.56
C ARG A 254 4.03 1.34 -15.04
N GLY A 255 3.11 1.87 -14.24
CA GLY A 255 3.26 3.18 -13.64
C GLY A 255 4.44 3.26 -12.67
N LEU A 256 4.62 2.24 -11.83
CA LEU A 256 5.76 2.14 -10.90
C LEU A 256 7.11 2.04 -11.65
N ARG A 257 7.19 1.23 -12.71
CA ARG A 257 8.38 1.17 -13.59
C ARG A 257 8.68 2.53 -14.20
N ARG A 258 7.65 3.24 -14.68
CA ARG A 258 7.79 4.59 -15.22
C ARG A 258 8.33 5.57 -14.17
N ILE A 259 7.83 5.50 -12.93
CA ILE A 259 8.35 6.30 -11.81
C ILE A 259 9.83 6.03 -11.58
N LEU A 260 10.26 4.76 -11.56
CA LEU A 260 11.66 4.38 -11.37
C LEU A 260 12.56 4.89 -12.49
N VAL A 261 12.16 4.67 -13.74
CA VAL A 261 12.92 5.12 -14.92
C VAL A 261 13.01 6.65 -14.94
N ALA A 262 11.90 7.35 -14.67
CA ALA A 262 11.87 8.81 -14.62
C ALA A 262 12.74 9.36 -13.47
N ALA A 263 12.74 8.72 -12.31
CA ALA A 263 13.60 9.10 -11.18
C ALA A 263 15.09 8.91 -11.51
N ALA A 264 15.46 7.76 -12.07
CA ALA A 264 16.84 7.48 -12.50
C ALA A 264 17.30 8.41 -13.65
N SER A 265 16.39 8.77 -14.55
CA SER A 265 16.67 9.69 -15.68
C SER A 265 16.52 11.17 -15.31
N ARG A 266 16.12 11.47 -14.06
CA ARG A 266 15.85 12.84 -13.56
C ARG A 266 14.78 13.58 -14.39
N ASP A 267 13.82 12.83 -14.92
CA ASP A 267 12.70 13.36 -15.71
C ASP A 267 11.52 13.71 -14.79
N GLY A 268 11.39 14.98 -14.43
CA GLY A 268 10.32 15.47 -13.57
C GLY A 268 8.92 15.29 -14.16
N LYS A 269 8.77 15.39 -15.49
CA LYS A 269 7.51 15.17 -16.18
C LYS A 269 7.15 13.68 -16.19
N GLY A 270 8.08 12.82 -16.58
CA GLY A 270 7.91 11.36 -16.56
C GLY A 270 7.53 10.85 -15.18
N LEU A 271 8.13 11.42 -14.13
CA LEU A 271 7.79 11.09 -12.73
C LEU A 271 6.32 11.43 -12.40
N VAL A 272 5.86 12.62 -12.77
CA VAL A 272 4.48 13.04 -12.52
C VAL A 272 3.47 12.23 -13.34
N ASP A 273 3.82 11.90 -14.58
CA ASP A 273 3.02 11.01 -15.42
C ASP A 273 2.92 9.62 -14.79
N GLY A 274 4.03 9.06 -14.29
CA GLY A 274 4.04 7.80 -13.55
C GLY A 274 3.18 7.84 -12.28
N ILE A 275 3.28 8.92 -11.49
CA ILE A 275 2.43 9.11 -10.29
C ILE A 275 0.94 9.18 -10.66
N ARG A 276 0.60 9.72 -11.82
CA ARG A 276 -0.78 9.72 -12.33
C ARG A 276 -1.20 8.32 -12.77
N ASP A 277 -0.34 7.60 -13.47
CA ASP A 277 -0.61 6.25 -13.99
C ASP A 277 -0.85 5.23 -12.85
N VAL A 278 -0.15 5.37 -11.71
CA VAL A 278 -0.39 4.55 -10.51
C VAL A 278 -1.65 4.96 -9.74
N GLY A 279 -2.35 5.99 -10.17
CA GLY A 279 -3.63 6.39 -9.56
C GLY A 279 -3.51 7.15 -8.25
N VAL A 280 -2.32 7.62 -7.88
CA VAL A 280 -2.09 8.44 -6.65
C VAL A 280 -2.65 9.85 -6.79
N LEU A 281 -2.78 10.35 -8.01
CA LEU A 281 -3.39 11.65 -8.31
C LEU A 281 -4.77 11.47 -8.94
N LEU A 282 -5.76 12.23 -8.47
CA LEU A 282 -7.06 12.28 -9.13
C LEU A 282 -6.92 12.78 -10.58
N PRO A 283 -7.70 12.27 -11.54
CA PRO A 283 -7.63 12.68 -12.96
C PRO A 283 -7.85 14.19 -13.18
N SER A 284 -8.48 14.86 -12.23
CA SER A 284 -8.73 16.31 -12.26
C SER A 284 -7.59 17.15 -11.68
N ALA A 285 -6.49 16.53 -11.23
CA ALA A 285 -5.36 17.26 -10.65
C ALA A 285 -4.65 18.11 -11.70
N ASP A 286 -4.36 19.36 -11.36
CA ASP A 286 -3.47 20.21 -12.16
C ASP A 286 -2.01 19.88 -11.80
N THR A 287 -1.35 19.13 -12.66
CA THR A 287 0.00 18.63 -12.41
C THR A 287 1.10 19.61 -12.80
N ALA A 288 0.78 20.75 -13.43
CA ALA A 288 1.80 21.68 -13.93
C ALA A 288 2.70 22.26 -12.82
N GLU A 289 2.16 22.47 -11.63
CA GLU A 289 2.97 22.90 -10.47
C GLU A 289 3.85 21.77 -9.94
N LEU A 290 3.34 20.55 -9.90
CA LEU A 290 4.10 19.37 -9.48
C LEU A 290 5.23 19.04 -10.45
N GLU A 291 4.98 19.11 -11.77
CA GLU A 291 6.01 18.92 -12.80
C GLU A 291 7.15 19.92 -12.65
N ARG A 292 6.82 21.20 -12.42
CA ARG A 292 7.83 22.24 -12.17
C ARG A 292 8.61 21.97 -10.88
N ALA A 293 7.92 21.58 -9.80
CA ALA A 293 8.55 21.28 -8.53
C ALA A 293 9.49 20.08 -8.64
N MET A 294 9.09 18.99 -9.34
CA MET A 294 9.92 17.82 -9.57
C MET A 294 11.13 18.14 -10.44
N THR A 295 10.95 18.93 -11.50
CA THR A 295 12.04 19.38 -12.35
C THR A 295 13.07 20.23 -11.57
N GLN A 296 12.60 21.12 -10.70
CA GLN A 296 13.47 21.90 -9.82
C GLN A 296 14.18 21.03 -8.78
N LEU A 297 13.50 20.05 -8.22
CA LEU A 297 14.08 19.08 -7.29
C LEU A 297 15.26 18.35 -7.96
N PHE A 298 15.05 17.79 -9.14
CA PHE A 298 16.09 17.10 -9.87
C PHE A 298 17.22 18.02 -10.34
N ALA A 299 16.92 19.25 -10.77
CA ALA A 299 17.95 20.22 -11.16
C ALA A 299 18.84 20.63 -9.98
N ARG A 300 18.27 20.68 -8.77
CA ARG A 300 18.98 21.15 -7.57
C ARG A 300 19.67 20.03 -6.81
N PHE A 301 19.02 18.87 -6.68
CA PHE A 301 19.47 17.78 -5.83
C PHE A 301 19.77 16.47 -6.59
N GLY A 302 19.41 16.39 -7.86
CA GLY A 302 19.50 15.17 -8.66
C GLY A 302 20.92 14.70 -9.01
N GLY A 303 21.95 15.40 -8.57
CA GLY A 303 23.35 14.98 -8.71
C GLY A 303 23.99 14.53 -7.41
N MET A 304 23.27 14.68 -6.31
CA MET A 304 23.79 14.45 -4.96
C MET A 304 23.44 13.04 -4.49
N GLY A 305 24.44 12.32 -3.97
CA GLY A 305 24.21 11.10 -3.20
C GLY A 305 23.53 11.41 -1.87
N PHE A 306 22.99 10.38 -1.20
CA PHE A 306 22.29 10.57 0.09
C PHE A 306 23.21 11.20 1.17
N ALA A 307 24.50 10.86 1.17
CA ALA A 307 25.50 11.46 2.04
C ALA A 307 25.68 12.97 1.77
N GLU A 308 25.69 13.37 0.49
CA GLU A 308 25.78 14.76 0.08
C GLU A 308 24.50 15.57 0.38
N LEU A 309 23.34 14.90 0.38
CA LEU A 309 22.05 15.50 0.78
C LEU A 309 22.02 15.84 2.29
N GLN A 310 22.77 15.13 3.12
CA GLN A 310 22.90 15.44 4.55
C GLN A 310 23.74 16.69 4.79
N ASP A 311 24.66 17.04 3.88
CA ASP A 311 25.54 18.21 3.94
C ASP A 311 24.92 19.47 3.30
N VAL A 312 23.72 19.36 2.70
CA VAL A 312 22.99 20.52 2.14
C VAL A 312 22.59 21.48 3.25
N ASP A 313 22.80 22.79 3.02
CA ASP A 313 22.39 23.83 3.97
C ASP A 313 20.93 23.64 4.39
N GLN A 314 20.74 23.38 5.69
CA GLN A 314 19.41 23.11 6.28
C GLN A 314 18.39 24.22 5.97
N ARG A 315 18.83 25.45 5.69
CA ARG A 315 17.95 26.57 5.34
C ARG A 315 17.42 26.43 3.92
N GLU A 316 18.25 26.02 2.98
CA GLU A 316 17.85 25.77 1.59
C GLU A 316 16.92 24.57 1.49
N PHE A 317 17.26 23.46 2.16
CA PHE A 317 16.41 22.28 2.21
C PHE A 317 15.06 22.60 2.86
N ARG A 318 15.04 23.35 3.95
CA ARG A 318 13.80 23.76 4.63
C ARG A 318 12.94 24.67 3.75
N ALA A 319 13.54 25.64 3.04
CA ALA A 319 12.82 26.53 2.13
C ALA A 319 12.16 25.73 0.98
N PHE A 320 12.89 24.77 0.39
CA PHE A 320 12.35 23.86 -0.62
C PHE A 320 11.25 22.98 -0.05
N ALA A 321 11.45 22.37 1.12
CA ALA A 321 10.47 21.52 1.78
C ALA A 321 9.16 22.25 2.10
N VAL A 322 9.22 23.53 2.48
CA VAL A 322 8.03 24.36 2.73
C VAL A 322 7.29 24.64 1.42
N ALA A 323 7.99 25.03 0.35
CA ALA A 323 7.39 25.29 -0.96
C ALA A 323 6.79 24.01 -1.56
N PHE A 324 7.52 22.90 -1.51
CA PHE A 324 7.08 21.60 -1.97
C PHE A 324 5.87 21.11 -1.17
N GLY A 325 5.91 21.26 0.16
CA GLY A 325 4.77 20.90 1.03
C GLY A 325 3.51 21.73 0.75
N ALA A 326 3.64 22.97 0.25
CA ALA A 326 2.50 23.75 -0.19
C ALA A 326 1.88 23.17 -1.47
N VAL A 327 2.68 22.79 -2.47
CA VAL A 327 2.24 22.12 -3.70
C VAL A 327 1.56 20.79 -3.37
N MET A 328 2.18 19.98 -2.51
CA MET A 328 1.61 18.68 -2.09
C MET A 328 0.26 18.83 -1.39
N ARG A 329 0.07 19.86 -0.57
CA ARG A 329 -1.22 20.11 0.08
C ARG A 329 -2.31 20.61 -0.87
N SER A 330 -1.94 21.25 -1.97
CA SER A 330 -2.89 21.75 -2.96
C SER A 330 -3.42 20.67 -3.92
N LEU A 331 -2.71 19.57 -4.04
CA LEU A 331 -3.06 18.50 -4.96
C LEU A 331 -4.05 17.50 -4.33
N PRO A 332 -5.03 17.03 -5.10
CA PRO A 332 -5.97 16.02 -4.67
C PRO A 332 -5.31 14.62 -4.80
N PHE A 333 -4.58 14.21 -3.78
CA PHE A 333 -4.06 12.85 -3.69
C PHE A 333 -5.14 11.88 -3.22
N GLN A 334 -5.10 10.69 -3.77
CA GLN A 334 -5.81 9.51 -3.28
C GLN A 334 -4.81 8.37 -3.10
N LEU A 335 -5.07 7.49 -2.14
CA LEU A 335 -4.24 6.32 -1.91
C LEU A 335 -5.00 5.10 -2.44
N PRO A 336 -4.56 4.47 -3.55
CA PRO A 336 -5.12 3.20 -4.00
C PRO A 336 -4.91 2.12 -2.93
N GLU A 337 -5.86 1.21 -2.78
CA GLU A 337 -5.83 0.15 -1.75
C GLU A 337 -4.57 -0.71 -1.85
N ASN A 338 -4.23 -1.16 -3.05
CA ASN A 338 -3.01 -1.96 -3.30
C ASN A 338 -1.70 -1.23 -2.94
N PHE A 339 -1.76 0.10 -2.81
CA PHE A 339 -0.58 0.91 -2.48
C PHE A 339 -0.17 0.80 -1.00
N LEU A 340 -1.11 0.48 -0.13
CA LEU A 340 -0.82 0.32 1.31
C LEU A 340 0.07 -0.90 1.56
N LEU A 341 -0.25 -2.04 0.96
CA LEU A 341 0.56 -3.25 1.06
C LEU A 341 1.96 -3.04 0.45
N LEU A 342 2.03 -2.33 -0.68
CA LEU A 342 3.30 -1.98 -1.33
C LEU A 342 4.16 -1.08 -0.44
N ILE A 343 3.57 -0.01 0.14
CA ILE A 343 4.29 0.88 1.08
C ILE A 343 4.77 0.09 2.30
N ARG A 344 3.94 -0.81 2.83
CA ARG A 344 4.32 -1.68 3.95
C ARG A 344 5.51 -2.55 3.58
N ALA A 345 5.44 -3.30 2.47
CA ALA A 345 6.51 -4.16 1.99
C ALA A 345 7.81 -3.39 1.79
N MET A 346 7.76 -2.22 1.13
CA MET A 346 8.93 -1.37 0.89
C MET A 346 9.51 -0.81 2.19
N SER A 347 8.66 -0.41 3.14
CA SER A 347 9.11 0.12 4.44
C SER A 347 9.81 -0.96 5.27
N LEU A 348 9.25 -2.18 5.31
CA LEU A 348 9.86 -3.32 5.99
C LEU A 348 11.16 -3.75 5.31
N THR A 349 11.20 -3.78 3.98
CA THR A 349 12.42 -4.06 3.21
C THR A 349 13.52 -3.05 3.55
N SER A 350 13.22 -1.75 3.51
CA SER A 350 14.20 -0.70 3.86
C SER A 350 14.67 -0.82 5.31
N GLY A 351 13.76 -1.09 6.25
CA GLY A 351 14.10 -1.31 7.66
C GLY A 351 14.99 -2.53 7.87
N MET A 352 14.69 -3.64 7.18
CA MET A 352 15.50 -4.86 7.20
C MET A 352 16.90 -4.61 6.66
N CYS A 353 17.02 -4.02 5.48
CA CYS A 353 18.31 -3.70 4.88
C CYS A 353 19.15 -2.78 5.78
N SER A 354 18.53 -1.77 6.40
CA SER A 354 19.22 -0.88 7.33
C SER A 354 19.65 -1.58 8.64
N SER A 355 18.94 -2.65 9.06
CA SER A 355 19.34 -3.44 10.22
C SER A 355 20.54 -4.36 9.91
N LEU A 356 20.68 -4.81 8.67
CA LEU A 356 21.79 -5.63 8.17
C LEU A 356 23.05 -4.79 7.89
N ASP A 357 22.83 -3.62 7.31
CA ASP A 357 23.86 -2.65 6.98
C ASP A 357 23.40 -1.22 7.31
N PRO A 358 23.91 -0.59 8.39
CA PRO A 358 23.54 0.78 8.77
C PRO A 358 23.86 1.83 7.69
N GLU A 359 24.78 1.56 6.78
CA GLU A 359 25.12 2.43 5.65
C GLU A 359 24.27 2.17 4.41
N PHE A 360 23.36 1.17 4.45
CA PHE A 360 22.51 0.80 3.33
C PHE A 360 21.60 1.95 2.89
N ASN A 361 21.66 2.25 1.62
CA ASN A 361 20.78 3.21 0.98
C ASN A 361 19.91 2.51 -0.08
N ILE A 362 18.61 2.53 0.11
CA ILE A 362 17.65 1.90 -0.81
C ILE A 362 17.79 2.44 -2.24
N TRP A 363 18.17 3.71 -2.41
CA TRP A 363 18.33 4.32 -3.73
C TRP A 363 19.54 3.77 -4.49
N ASP A 364 20.59 3.34 -3.79
CA ASP A 364 21.75 2.70 -4.39
C ASP A 364 21.41 1.30 -4.95
N ALA A 365 20.40 0.65 -4.38
CA ALA A 365 19.84 -0.59 -4.91
C ALA A 365 18.84 -0.35 -6.05
N VAL A 366 18.08 0.75 -6.00
CA VAL A 366 17.13 1.16 -7.06
C VAL A 366 17.84 1.52 -8.36
N GLU A 367 18.99 2.20 -8.31
CA GLU A 367 19.66 2.70 -9.51
C GLU A 367 20.09 1.57 -10.48
N PRO A 368 20.80 0.51 -10.04
CA PRO A 368 21.14 -0.62 -10.91
C PRO A 368 19.91 -1.32 -11.46
N TYR A 369 18.86 -1.43 -10.65
CA TYR A 369 17.60 -2.02 -11.05
C TYR A 369 16.90 -1.21 -12.15
N ALA A 370 16.80 0.10 -11.98
CA ALA A 370 16.25 1.00 -12.99
C ALA A 370 17.06 0.95 -14.30
N GLN A 371 18.38 0.89 -14.22
CA GLN A 371 19.25 0.72 -15.40
C GLN A 371 19.02 -0.61 -16.13
N ARG A 372 18.73 -1.69 -15.39
CA ARG A 372 18.33 -2.98 -15.97
C ARG A 372 17.00 -2.84 -16.71
N LEU A 373 15.99 -2.25 -16.10
CA LEU A 373 14.69 -1.97 -16.73
C LEU A 373 14.83 -1.13 -18.00
N ILE A 374 15.63 -0.07 -17.98
CA ILE A 374 15.88 0.79 -19.16
C ILE A 374 16.51 -0.01 -20.29
N ARG A 375 17.43 -0.93 -19.99
CA ARG A 375 18.07 -1.79 -20.99
C ARG A 375 17.10 -2.81 -21.58
N GLU A 376 16.25 -3.40 -20.76
CA GLU A 376 15.22 -4.36 -21.18
C GLU A 376 14.12 -3.69 -22.01
N GLU A 377 13.69 -2.50 -21.62
CA GLU A 377 12.70 -1.71 -22.36
C GLU A 377 13.30 -0.99 -23.58
N GLY A 378 14.59 -0.69 -23.56
CA GLY A 378 15.29 0.02 -24.66
C GLY A 378 15.16 -0.67 -26.02
N GLY A 379 15.01 -1.99 -26.07
CA GLY A 379 14.65 -2.73 -27.26
C GLY A 379 13.22 -2.48 -27.76
N ASN A 380 12.30 -2.21 -26.84
CA ASN A 380 10.88 -1.93 -27.12
C ASN A 380 10.59 -0.43 -27.36
N VAL A 381 11.39 0.46 -26.78
CA VAL A 381 11.21 1.93 -26.90
C VAL A 381 11.43 2.39 -28.33
N VAL A 382 12.40 1.82 -29.05
CA VAL A 382 12.61 2.14 -30.49
C VAL A 382 11.40 1.72 -31.33
N GLN A 383 10.76 0.59 -31.00
CA GLN A 383 9.53 0.15 -31.69
C GLN A 383 8.30 0.98 -31.24
N ALA A 384 8.22 1.38 -29.98
CA ALA A 384 7.15 2.25 -29.47
C ALA A 384 7.27 3.67 -30.07
N PHE A 385 8.47 4.25 -30.13
CA PHE A 385 8.70 5.53 -30.81
C PHE A 385 8.42 5.44 -32.34
N ALA A 386 8.74 4.33 -32.97
CA ALA A 386 8.39 4.14 -34.40
C ALA A 386 6.86 4.06 -34.58
N LYS A 387 6.12 3.38 -33.68
CA LYS A 387 4.64 3.35 -33.72
C LYS A 387 4.03 4.70 -33.37
N GLU A 388 4.57 5.42 -32.41
CA GLU A 388 4.12 6.77 -32.01
C GLU A 388 4.38 7.79 -33.12
N ALA A 389 5.57 7.76 -33.77
CA ALA A 389 5.91 8.59 -34.91
C ALA A 389 4.98 8.34 -36.10
N VAL A 390 4.61 7.10 -36.38
CA VAL A 390 3.63 6.74 -37.42
C VAL A 390 2.23 7.22 -37.04
N SER A 391 1.85 7.14 -35.77
CA SER A 391 0.59 7.66 -35.24
C SER A 391 0.50 9.18 -35.35
N VAL A 392 1.57 9.90 -34.96
CA VAL A 392 1.65 11.37 -35.07
C VAL A 392 1.66 11.82 -36.53
N ALA A 393 2.39 11.13 -37.42
CA ALA A 393 2.36 11.41 -38.86
C ALA A 393 0.96 11.22 -39.45
N GLY A 394 0.22 10.18 -39.00
CA GLY A 394 -1.18 9.95 -39.38
C GLY A 394 -2.14 11.01 -38.84
N LEU A 395 -1.85 11.59 -37.65
CA LEU A 395 -2.62 12.68 -37.05
C LEU A 395 -2.36 13.99 -37.80
N VAL A 396 -1.10 14.31 -38.11
CA VAL A 396 -0.69 15.51 -38.86
C VAL A 396 -1.26 15.48 -40.28
N ALA A 397 -1.32 14.33 -40.92
CA ALA A 397 -1.94 14.18 -42.25
C ALA A 397 -3.46 14.38 -42.24
N ARG A 398 -4.13 14.28 -41.07
CA ARG A 398 -5.59 14.50 -40.93
C ARG A 398 -5.95 15.88 -40.35
N LEU A 399 -4.95 16.66 -39.90
CA LEU A 399 -5.14 18.01 -39.37
C LEU A 399 -5.82 18.99 -40.33
N PRO A 400 -5.47 19.05 -41.67
CA PRO A 400 -6.12 20.02 -42.56
C PRO A 400 -7.65 19.87 -42.61
N ARG A 401 -8.15 18.63 -42.72
CA ARG A 401 -9.61 18.37 -42.79
C ARG A 401 -10.36 18.68 -41.48
N ARG A 402 -9.70 18.54 -40.34
CA ARG A 402 -10.33 18.85 -39.05
C ARG A 402 -10.31 20.37 -38.72
N LEU A 403 -9.35 21.10 -39.27
CA LEU A 403 -9.29 22.55 -39.14
C LEU A 403 -10.38 23.21 -39.97
N ASP A 404 -10.63 22.74 -41.21
CA ASP A 404 -11.70 23.23 -42.05
C ASP A 404 -13.08 23.02 -41.41
N ASP A 405 -13.34 21.83 -40.82
CA ASP A 405 -14.57 21.53 -40.09
C ASP A 405 -14.74 22.40 -38.82
N LEU A 406 -13.65 22.78 -38.15
CA LEU A 406 -13.68 23.67 -36.98
C LEU A 406 -13.95 25.12 -37.37
N VAL A 407 -13.30 25.60 -38.43
CA VAL A 407 -13.52 26.96 -38.94
C VAL A 407 -14.96 27.13 -39.39
N GLU A 408 -15.52 26.15 -40.12
CA GLU A 408 -16.91 26.16 -40.55
C GLU A 408 -17.92 26.19 -39.38
N ARG A 409 -17.63 25.43 -38.26
CA ARG A 409 -18.45 25.46 -37.04
C ARG A 409 -18.33 26.77 -36.26
N VAL A 410 -17.18 27.44 -36.30
CA VAL A 410 -16.97 28.76 -35.69
C VAL A 410 -17.74 29.81 -36.48
N GLU A 411 -17.69 29.80 -37.83
CA GLU A 411 -18.43 30.74 -38.70
C GLU A 411 -19.94 30.55 -38.60
N GLN A 412 -20.42 29.33 -38.33
CA GLN A 412 -21.83 29.02 -38.11
C GLN A 412 -22.33 29.34 -36.67
N GLY A 413 -21.49 29.86 -35.78
CA GLY A 413 -21.87 30.23 -34.41
C GLY A 413 -22.27 29.03 -33.51
N GLN A 414 -21.92 27.81 -33.88
CA GLN A 414 -22.33 26.58 -33.18
C GLN A 414 -21.33 26.12 -32.10
N LEU A 415 -20.35 26.95 -31.75
CA LEU A 415 -19.39 26.64 -30.72
C LEU A 415 -19.97 26.92 -29.32
N VAL A 416 -20.60 25.93 -28.72
CA VAL A 416 -21.00 25.98 -27.32
C VAL A 416 -19.80 25.61 -26.44
N VAL A 417 -19.12 26.62 -25.91
CA VAL A 417 -18.04 26.41 -24.94
C VAL A 417 -18.65 26.10 -23.57
N HIS A 418 -18.78 24.82 -23.26
CA HIS A 418 -19.19 24.39 -21.92
C HIS A 418 -17.98 24.54 -20.98
N ASN A 419 -18.07 25.52 -20.06
CA ASN A 419 -17.05 25.71 -19.04
C ASN A 419 -17.62 25.36 -17.66
N PRO A 420 -17.51 24.11 -17.22
CA PRO A 420 -18.12 23.66 -15.95
C PRO A 420 -17.50 24.32 -14.71
N ARG A 421 -16.34 24.96 -14.84
CA ARG A 421 -15.72 25.73 -13.75
C ARG A 421 -16.39 27.10 -13.57
N LEU A 422 -16.81 27.72 -14.67
CA LEU A 422 -17.52 29.01 -14.64
C LEU A 422 -18.94 28.84 -14.08
N GLU A 423 -19.65 27.81 -14.52
CA GLU A 423 -20.99 27.46 -14.02
C GLU A 423 -20.96 27.19 -12.51
N ARG A 424 -20.02 26.42 -12.00
CA ARG A 424 -19.88 26.15 -10.55
C ARG A 424 -19.50 27.40 -9.73
N ARG A 425 -18.77 28.34 -10.32
CA ARG A 425 -18.49 29.65 -9.67
C ARG A 425 -19.71 30.55 -9.64
N MET A 426 -20.46 30.61 -10.72
CA MET A 426 -21.71 31.38 -10.78
C MET A 426 -22.77 30.83 -9.84
N ASP A 427 -22.92 29.49 -9.74
CA ASP A 427 -23.83 28.86 -8.78
C ASP A 427 -23.44 29.11 -7.32
N ARG A 428 -22.16 29.20 -7.04
CA ARG A 428 -21.65 29.54 -5.70
C ARG A 428 -21.91 30.99 -5.36
N LEU A 429 -21.70 31.93 -6.30
CA LEU A 429 -21.99 33.33 -6.14
C LEU A 429 -23.50 33.57 -5.96
N ALA A 430 -24.34 32.93 -6.75
CA ALA A 430 -25.80 33.04 -6.65
C ALA A 430 -26.31 32.48 -5.29
N ARG A 431 -25.73 31.44 -4.75
CA ARG A 431 -26.07 30.90 -3.42
C ARG A 431 -25.64 31.85 -2.30
N THR A 432 -24.44 32.41 -2.39
CA THR A 432 -23.95 33.39 -1.42
C THR A 432 -24.78 34.66 -1.45
N GLY A 433 -25.14 35.15 -2.63
CA GLY A 433 -26.00 36.28 -2.80
C GLY A 433 -27.40 36.11 -2.13
N ARG A 434 -28.02 34.95 -2.33
CA ARG A 434 -29.33 34.64 -1.68
C ARG A 434 -29.22 34.61 -0.14
N ARG A 435 -28.11 34.11 0.42
CA ARG A 435 -27.89 34.14 1.87
C ARG A 435 -27.72 35.55 2.44
N ILE A 436 -26.99 36.42 1.72
CA ILE A 436 -26.81 37.81 2.10
C ILE A 436 -28.16 38.54 2.08
N VAL A 437 -28.94 38.34 1.05
CA VAL A 437 -30.30 38.92 0.96
C VAL A 437 -31.15 38.45 2.13
N SER A 438 -31.17 37.19 2.45
CA SER A 438 -31.95 36.66 3.58
C SER A 438 -31.46 37.19 4.92
N ALA A 439 -30.14 37.33 5.12
CA ALA A 439 -29.58 37.91 6.34
C ALA A 439 -29.94 39.41 6.49
N VAL A 440 -29.92 40.17 5.40
CA VAL A 440 -30.34 41.59 5.38
C VAL A 440 -31.82 41.70 5.66
N LEU A 441 -32.66 40.84 5.06
CA LEU A 441 -34.11 40.81 5.29
C LEU A 441 -34.43 40.48 6.76
N PHE A 442 -33.71 39.51 7.34
CA PHE A 442 -33.83 39.24 8.77
C PHE A 442 -33.53 40.47 9.62
N ALA A 443 -32.37 41.12 9.37
CA ALA A 443 -31.96 42.30 10.13
C ALA A 443 -32.98 43.43 10.02
N ALA A 444 -33.48 43.71 8.82
CA ALA A 444 -34.46 44.73 8.57
C ALA A 444 -35.81 44.48 9.29
N LEU A 445 -36.32 43.22 9.20
CA LEU A 445 -37.57 42.83 9.86
C LEU A 445 -37.43 42.79 11.38
N PHE A 446 -36.29 42.32 11.89
CA PHE A 446 -36.05 42.22 13.31
C PHE A 446 -35.87 43.59 13.96
N ILE A 447 -35.05 44.46 13.38
CA ILE A 447 -34.84 45.83 13.84
C ILE A 447 -36.16 46.66 13.69
N GLY A 448 -36.83 46.53 12.54
CA GLY A 448 -38.14 47.17 12.34
C GLY A 448 -39.17 46.73 13.36
N GLY A 449 -39.19 45.42 13.71
CA GLY A 449 -40.04 44.86 14.76
C GLY A 449 -39.74 45.43 16.13
N ILE A 450 -38.46 45.61 16.50
CA ILE A 450 -38.05 46.23 17.77
C ILE A 450 -38.51 47.68 17.84
N VAL A 451 -38.31 48.46 16.79
CA VAL A 451 -38.70 49.86 16.72
C VAL A 451 -40.24 50.00 16.81
N LEU A 452 -40.96 49.21 16.03
CA LEU A 452 -42.43 49.28 15.99
C LEU A 452 -43.08 48.80 17.29
N ARG A 453 -42.41 47.95 18.05
CA ARG A 453 -42.89 47.46 19.35
C ARG A 453 -43.03 48.57 20.40
N ALA A 454 -42.36 49.72 20.20
CA ALA A 454 -42.54 50.90 21.04
C ALA A 454 -43.92 51.59 20.87
N ASP A 455 -44.48 51.50 19.64
CA ASP A 455 -45.74 52.09 19.29
C ASP A 455 -46.89 51.07 19.26
N ASP A 456 -46.66 49.86 18.76
CA ASP A 456 -47.62 48.76 18.71
C ASP A 456 -46.95 47.44 19.08
N VAL A 457 -47.18 46.93 20.30
CA VAL A 457 -46.58 45.75 20.88
C VAL A 457 -46.95 44.48 20.11
N VAL A 458 -48.16 44.39 19.57
CA VAL A 458 -48.65 43.19 18.88
C VAL A 458 -48.00 43.10 17.51
N PHE A 459 -48.04 44.17 16.73
CA PHE A 459 -47.51 44.21 15.38
C PHE A 459 -45.97 44.09 15.35
N GLY A 460 -45.29 44.78 16.27
CA GLY A 460 -43.83 44.66 16.42
C GLY A 460 -43.40 43.25 16.79
N THR A 461 -44.12 42.56 17.67
CA THR A 461 -43.82 41.16 18.04
C THR A 461 -44.05 40.18 16.88
N VAL A 462 -45.10 40.36 16.10
CA VAL A 462 -45.38 39.56 14.90
C VAL A 462 -44.24 39.72 13.88
N LEU A 463 -43.76 40.94 13.64
CA LEU A 463 -42.68 41.22 12.69
C LEU A 463 -41.37 40.55 13.11
N MET A 464 -41.07 40.55 14.43
CA MET A 464 -39.91 39.83 14.98
C MET A 464 -40.03 38.31 14.77
N TRP A 465 -41.21 37.72 14.95
CA TRP A 465 -41.44 36.31 14.68
C TRP A 465 -41.32 35.95 13.20
N VAL A 466 -41.85 36.80 12.31
CA VAL A 466 -41.74 36.64 10.86
C VAL A 466 -40.27 36.70 10.39
N SER A 467 -39.44 37.49 11.06
CA SER A 467 -38.01 37.57 10.73
C SER A 467 -37.25 36.25 10.94
N VAL A 468 -37.77 35.33 11.73
CA VAL A 468 -37.15 33.97 11.92
C VAL A 468 -37.10 33.17 10.61
N VAL A 469 -38.05 33.36 9.69
CA VAL A 469 -38.09 32.65 8.42
C VAL A 469 -36.86 32.96 7.55
N PRO A 470 -36.51 34.23 7.25
CA PRO A 470 -35.27 34.51 6.52
C PRO A 470 -33.99 34.15 7.30
N LEU A 471 -34.00 34.15 8.62
CA LEU A 471 -32.90 33.66 9.42
C LEU A 471 -32.65 32.16 9.21
N LEU A 472 -33.68 31.35 9.31
CA LEU A 472 -33.61 29.91 9.06
C LEU A 472 -33.17 29.64 7.62
N HIS A 473 -33.68 30.39 6.63
CA HIS A 473 -33.22 30.26 5.25
C HIS A 473 -31.75 30.64 5.10
N ALA A 474 -31.24 31.67 5.75
CA ALA A 474 -29.81 32.04 5.71
C ALA A 474 -28.92 31.00 6.34
N LEU A 475 -29.35 30.34 7.44
CA LEU A 475 -28.58 29.32 8.16
C LEU A 475 -28.63 27.96 7.45
N PHE A 476 -29.80 27.53 6.98
CA PHE A 476 -30.04 26.17 6.50
C PHE A 476 -30.14 26.04 4.97
N ALA A 477 -29.90 27.09 4.19
CA ALA A 477 -29.96 27.05 2.73
C ALA A 477 -29.03 25.99 2.08
N ASN A 478 -28.02 25.50 2.81
CA ASN A 478 -27.14 24.42 2.34
C ASN A 478 -27.69 23.01 2.65
N VAL A 479 -28.68 22.89 3.53
CA VAL A 479 -29.22 21.58 3.96
C VAL A 479 -30.46 21.22 3.12
N ILE A 480 -31.19 22.23 2.63
CA ILE A 480 -32.46 22.05 1.90
C ILE A 480 -32.23 21.87 0.38
N ALA A 481 -31.00 22.13 -0.12
CA ALA A 481 -30.64 22.05 -1.55
C ALA A 481 -29.80 20.78 -1.88
N ARG A 482 -30.05 19.69 -1.16
CA ARG A 482 -29.60 18.32 -1.51
C ARG A 482 -30.75 17.49 -2.00
#